data_89a4760d405433c5008525266488b71f
#
_entry.id   89a4760d405433c5008525266488b71f
#
_cell.length_a   1.000
_cell.length_b   1.000
_cell.length_c   1.000
_cell.angle_alpha   90.00
_cell.angle_beta   90.00
_cell.angle_gamma   90.00
#
_symmetry.space_group_name_H-M   'P 1'
#
loop_
_entity.id
_entity.type
_entity.pdbx_description
1 polymer ?
#
loop_
_entity_poly.entity_id
_entity_poly.type
_entity_poly.pdbx_seq_one_letter_code
_entity_poly.pdbx_strand_id
1 'polypeptide(L)'
;MQKVIKSFGTNKVLDSLDLDIQKGEIVSLIGPSGSGKSTLLRCINLLEPIDDGEIWFGGIDISVPGYDPNPVRRRIGMVFQSYNLFPHMSVMENICLAPVRVLGRKANDTKAQALALLEQFGLADKAKSYPDQLSGGQQQRVAIVRALTIEPEVLLLDEITSALDPELVGEVLDAVRNLRNTGMTVVLATHEMS
;
A
#
# COMPACT_ATOMS: atom_id res chain seq x y z
N MET A 1 7.02 13.82 8.63
CA MET A 1 6.91 13.25 9.98
C MET A 1 7.99 13.88 10.85
N GLN A 2 7.66 14.27 12.08
CA GLN A 2 8.58 14.96 12.97
C GLN A 2 8.55 14.32 14.35
N LYS A 3 9.71 13.86 14.80
CA LYS A 3 9.95 13.24 16.12
C LYS A 3 8.93 12.18 16.52
N VAL A 4 8.52 11.34 15.54
CA VAL A 4 7.48 10.33 15.77
C VAL A 4 7.96 9.25 16.72
N ILE A 5 7.16 8.99 17.75
CA ILE A 5 7.36 7.95 18.75
C ILE A 5 6.19 6.97 18.68
N LYS A 6 6.53 5.67 18.68
CA LYS A 6 5.55 4.59 18.80
C LYS A 6 6.08 3.45 19.63
N SER A 7 5.33 3.05 20.64
CA SER A 7 5.65 1.94 21.54
C SER A 7 4.51 0.92 21.59
N PHE A 8 4.83 -0.31 21.87
CA PHE A 8 3.88 -1.37 22.21
C PHE A 8 4.25 -1.91 23.60
N GLY A 9 3.47 -1.53 24.59
CA GLY A 9 3.82 -1.77 26.00
C GLY A 9 5.12 -1.06 26.36
N THR A 10 6.12 -1.80 26.82
CA THR A 10 7.45 -1.27 27.16
C THR A 10 8.43 -1.21 25.98
N ASN A 11 8.06 -1.79 24.84
CA ASN A 11 8.93 -1.83 23.67
C ASN A 11 8.71 -0.61 22.77
N LYS A 12 9.70 0.30 22.72
CA LYS A 12 9.71 1.45 21.83
C LYS A 12 10.16 0.98 20.44
N VAL A 13 9.28 1.09 19.46
CA VAL A 13 9.50 0.63 18.06
C VAL A 13 9.94 1.77 17.16
N LEU A 14 9.33 2.95 17.31
CA LEU A 14 9.79 4.17 16.65
C LEU A 14 10.24 5.14 17.75
N ASP A 15 11.45 5.65 17.63
CA ASP A 15 12.06 6.52 18.65
C ASP A 15 12.51 7.83 18.02
N SER A 16 11.71 8.89 18.21
CA SER A 16 11.95 10.24 17.68
C SER A 16 12.31 10.26 16.19
N LEU A 17 11.55 9.50 15.39
CA LEU A 17 11.81 9.36 13.97
C LEU A 17 11.42 10.63 13.20
N ASP A 18 12.37 11.17 12.45
CA ASP A 18 12.14 12.21 11.44
C ASP A 18 12.19 11.59 10.05
N LEU A 19 11.18 11.89 9.21
CA LEU A 19 11.13 11.44 7.82
C LEU A 19 10.41 12.49 6.98
N ASP A 20 11.06 12.93 5.91
CA ASP A 20 10.46 13.80 4.90
C ASP A 20 10.43 13.08 3.55
N ILE A 21 9.29 13.12 2.89
CA ILE A 21 9.06 12.47 1.59
C ILE A 21 8.40 13.49 0.67
N GLN A 22 9.07 13.77 -0.44
CA GLN A 22 8.56 14.70 -1.43
C GLN A 22 7.58 14.01 -2.38
N LYS A 23 6.65 14.78 -2.93
CA LYS A 23 5.71 14.27 -3.92
C LYS A 23 6.45 13.69 -5.14
N GLY A 24 6.07 12.47 -5.54
CA GLY A 24 6.66 11.76 -6.67
C GLY A 24 7.96 11.01 -6.35
N GLU A 25 8.41 11.00 -5.10
CA GLU A 25 9.56 10.19 -4.67
C GLU A 25 9.20 8.72 -4.49
N ILE A 26 10.19 7.86 -4.76
CA ILE A 26 10.18 6.45 -4.35
C ILE A 26 11.21 6.30 -3.24
N VAL A 27 10.72 6.01 -2.05
CA VAL A 27 11.53 5.83 -0.83
C VAL A 27 11.54 4.37 -0.42
N SER A 28 12.73 3.80 -0.21
CA SER A 28 12.90 2.44 0.31
C SER A 28 13.33 2.49 1.77
N LEU A 29 12.53 1.88 2.63
CA LEU A 29 12.83 1.65 4.04
C LEU A 29 13.53 0.30 4.16
N ILE A 30 14.82 0.32 4.45
CA ILE A 30 15.66 -0.88 4.53
C ILE A 30 16.01 -1.17 5.99
N GLY A 31 15.94 -2.42 6.39
CA GLY A 31 16.33 -2.84 7.74
C GLY A 31 15.88 -4.27 8.05
N PRO A 32 16.40 -4.87 9.13
CA PRO A 32 16.06 -6.22 9.52
C PRO A 32 14.58 -6.37 9.88
N SER A 33 14.09 -7.62 9.93
CA SER A 33 12.75 -7.90 10.44
C SER A 33 12.61 -7.39 11.88
N GLY A 34 11.47 -6.81 12.22
CA GLY A 34 11.22 -6.21 13.53
C GLY A 34 11.81 -4.80 13.75
N SER A 35 12.45 -4.19 12.76
CA SER A 35 13.01 -2.82 12.90
C SER A 35 11.97 -1.68 12.86
N GLY A 36 10.68 -1.99 12.80
CA GLY A 36 9.61 -0.98 12.85
C GLY A 36 9.10 -0.50 11.49
N LYS A 37 9.60 -1.02 10.35
CA LYS A 37 9.18 -0.59 8.99
C LYS A 37 7.67 -0.67 8.78
N SER A 38 7.08 -1.84 9.05
CA SER A 38 5.63 -2.05 8.93
C SER A 38 4.84 -1.17 9.90
N THR A 39 5.36 -0.94 11.10
CA THR A 39 4.76 -0.02 12.09
C THR A 39 4.75 1.40 11.55
N LEU A 40 5.87 1.86 10.96
CA LEU A 40 5.97 3.16 10.33
C LEU A 40 4.94 3.35 9.21
N LEU A 41 4.83 2.37 8.29
CA LEU A 41 3.84 2.42 7.21
C LEU A 41 2.40 2.48 7.77
N ARG A 42 2.11 1.72 8.84
CA ARG A 42 0.79 1.75 9.49
C ARG A 42 0.50 3.07 10.20
N CYS A 43 1.52 3.72 10.76
CA CYS A 43 1.36 5.06 11.33
C CYS A 43 1.06 6.09 10.23
N ILE A 44 1.75 6.03 9.08
CA ILE A 44 1.50 6.93 7.93
C ILE A 44 0.05 6.82 7.45
N ASN A 45 -0.51 5.59 7.40
CA ASN A 45 -1.90 5.35 6.98
C ASN A 45 -2.92 5.42 8.14
N LEU A 46 -2.49 5.89 9.32
CA LEU A 46 -3.32 6.01 10.53
C LEU A 46 -3.99 4.68 10.96
N LEU A 47 -3.44 3.53 10.56
CA LEU A 47 -3.86 2.22 11.08
C LEU A 47 -3.35 1.99 12.50
N GLU A 48 -2.22 2.61 12.82
CA GLU A 48 -1.65 2.67 14.17
C GLU A 48 -1.52 4.13 14.58
N PRO A 49 -2.08 4.56 15.72
CA PRO A 49 -1.83 5.89 16.25
C PRO A 49 -0.38 5.99 16.74
N ILE A 50 0.22 7.16 16.60
CA ILE A 50 1.50 7.47 17.23
C ILE A 50 1.30 7.83 18.70
N ASP A 51 2.35 7.71 19.52
CA ASP A 51 2.29 8.05 20.92
C ASP A 51 2.73 9.52 21.16
N ASP A 52 3.66 10.03 20.30
CA ASP A 52 4.13 11.42 20.32
C ASP A 52 4.70 11.80 18.94
N GLY A 53 4.90 13.10 18.72
CA GLY A 53 5.35 13.66 17.44
C GLY A 53 4.22 14.05 16.52
N GLU A 54 4.55 14.28 15.24
CA GLU A 54 3.60 14.80 14.25
C GLU A 54 3.72 14.09 12.90
N ILE A 55 2.58 13.85 12.23
CA ILE A 55 2.53 13.34 10.86
C ILE A 55 1.79 14.35 9.98
N TRP A 56 2.52 14.97 9.08
CA TRP A 56 1.98 15.95 8.14
C TRP A 56 1.74 15.33 6.78
N PHE A 57 0.54 15.46 6.24
CA PHE A 57 0.17 15.01 4.91
C PHE A 57 -0.54 16.11 4.14
N GLY A 58 0.08 16.57 3.04
CA GLY A 58 -0.46 17.66 2.23
C GLY A 58 -0.65 18.97 3.01
N GLY A 59 0.23 19.27 3.98
CA GLY A 59 0.15 20.48 4.80
C GLY A 59 -0.82 20.41 5.99
N ILE A 60 -1.40 19.23 6.26
CA ILE A 60 -2.32 19.00 7.38
C ILE A 60 -1.66 18.02 8.35
N ASP A 61 -1.65 18.34 9.65
CA ASP A 61 -1.29 17.38 10.69
C ASP A 61 -2.44 16.37 10.86
N ILE A 62 -2.17 15.13 10.49
CA ILE A 62 -3.13 14.02 10.51
C ILE A 62 -3.03 13.17 11.78
N SER A 63 -2.06 13.47 12.67
CA SER A 63 -1.83 12.74 13.91
C SER A 63 -2.61 13.28 15.10
N VAL A 64 -3.32 14.40 14.91
CA VAL A 64 -4.10 15.05 15.96
C VAL A 64 -5.15 14.09 16.55
N PRO A 65 -5.29 13.99 17.89
CA PRO A 65 -6.29 13.14 18.51
C PRO A 65 -7.72 13.43 18.00
N GLY A 66 -8.42 12.35 17.59
CA GLY A 66 -9.78 12.47 17.05
C GLY A 66 -9.86 12.83 15.56
N TYR A 67 -8.73 12.90 14.86
CA TYR A 67 -8.72 13.09 13.41
C TYR A 67 -9.41 11.92 12.70
N ASP A 68 -10.33 12.21 11.76
CA ASP A 68 -10.97 11.17 10.94
C ASP A 68 -9.94 10.60 9.91
N PRO A 69 -9.57 9.32 10.00
CA PRO A 69 -8.58 8.74 9.09
C PRO A 69 -9.12 8.49 7.68
N ASN A 70 -10.44 8.52 7.46
CA ASN A 70 -11.03 8.14 6.19
C ASN A 70 -10.60 9.03 5.01
N PRO A 71 -10.53 10.38 5.13
CA PRO A 71 -10.00 11.23 4.06
C PRO A 71 -8.57 10.88 3.66
N VAL A 72 -7.71 10.54 4.63
CA VAL A 72 -6.32 10.16 4.39
C VAL A 72 -6.25 8.80 3.70
N ARG A 73 -6.98 7.79 4.20
CA ARG A 73 -7.00 6.44 3.63
C ARG A 73 -7.56 6.35 2.22
N ARG A 74 -8.34 7.34 1.77
CA ARG A 74 -8.77 7.47 0.37
C ARG A 74 -7.66 7.94 -0.55
N ARG A 75 -6.63 8.62 -0.02
CA ARG A 75 -5.51 9.19 -0.75
C ARG A 75 -4.22 8.37 -0.60
N ILE A 76 -4.18 7.45 0.37
CA ILE A 76 -3.02 6.58 0.64
C ILE A 76 -3.46 5.13 0.42
N GLY A 77 -2.96 4.52 -0.66
CA GLY A 77 -3.08 3.09 -0.90
C GLY A 77 -2.09 2.30 -0.05
N MET A 78 -2.48 1.12 0.42
CA MET A 78 -1.57 0.23 1.15
C MET A 78 -1.68 -1.20 0.67
N VAL A 79 -0.54 -1.82 0.43
CA VAL A 79 -0.40 -3.24 0.11
C VAL A 79 0.34 -3.90 1.28
N PHE A 80 -0.29 -4.88 1.89
CA PHE A 80 0.23 -5.62 3.03
C PHE A 80 1.02 -6.85 2.57
N GLN A 81 1.94 -7.30 3.39
CA GLN A 81 2.70 -8.54 3.18
C GLN A 81 1.78 -9.76 2.96
N SER A 82 0.65 -9.83 3.64
CA SER A 82 -0.32 -10.94 3.54
C SER A 82 -1.41 -10.73 2.48
N TYR A 83 -1.23 -9.79 1.54
CA TYR A 83 -2.16 -9.43 0.44
C TYR A 83 -3.55 -8.99 0.88
N ASN A 84 -4.15 -9.59 1.89
CA ASN A 84 -5.46 -9.30 2.50
C ASN A 84 -6.59 -9.23 1.44
N LEU A 85 -6.59 -10.15 0.49
CA LEU A 85 -7.69 -10.33 -0.44
C LEU A 85 -8.88 -10.97 0.28
N PHE A 86 -10.08 -10.54 -0.08
CA PHE A 86 -11.32 -11.16 0.41
C PHE A 86 -11.51 -12.52 -0.27
N PRO A 87 -11.43 -13.65 0.45
CA PRO A 87 -11.40 -14.99 -0.15
C PRO A 87 -12.73 -15.38 -0.83
N HIS A 88 -13.84 -14.78 -0.38
CA HIS A 88 -15.18 -15.02 -0.91
C HIS A 88 -15.56 -14.11 -2.09
N MET A 89 -14.63 -13.27 -2.56
CA MET A 89 -14.80 -12.36 -3.68
C MET A 89 -13.83 -12.72 -4.79
N SER A 90 -14.29 -12.60 -6.04
CA SER A 90 -13.43 -12.69 -7.22
C SER A 90 -12.39 -11.57 -7.24
N VAL A 91 -11.36 -11.69 -8.09
CA VAL A 91 -10.35 -10.65 -8.33
C VAL A 91 -11.02 -9.32 -8.68
N MET A 92 -11.96 -9.33 -9.64
CA MET A 92 -12.67 -8.12 -10.04
C MET A 92 -13.45 -7.48 -8.89
N GLU A 93 -14.14 -8.29 -8.09
CA GLU A 93 -14.88 -7.78 -6.92
C GLU A 93 -13.96 -7.20 -5.85
N ASN A 94 -12.83 -7.86 -5.57
CA ASN A 94 -11.81 -7.33 -4.66
C ASN A 94 -11.31 -5.96 -5.09
N ILE A 95 -11.04 -5.78 -6.38
CA ILE A 95 -10.51 -4.52 -6.94
C ILE A 95 -11.58 -3.43 -6.93
N CYS A 96 -12.80 -3.75 -7.34
CA CYS A 96 -13.85 -2.76 -7.51
C CYS A 96 -14.55 -2.34 -6.21
N LEU A 97 -14.37 -3.07 -5.11
CA LEU A 97 -15.11 -2.87 -3.86
C LEU A 97 -14.97 -1.44 -3.33
N ALA A 98 -13.73 -1.00 -3.09
CA ALA A 98 -13.48 0.32 -2.51
C ALA A 98 -13.84 1.47 -3.46
N PRO A 99 -13.45 1.48 -4.74
CA PRO A 99 -13.86 2.55 -5.66
C PRO A 99 -15.37 2.72 -5.76
N VAL A 100 -16.13 1.62 -5.82
CA VAL A 100 -17.58 1.68 -5.95
C VAL A 100 -18.27 2.03 -4.62
N ARG A 101 -17.89 1.34 -3.52
CA ARG A 101 -18.59 1.46 -2.24
C ARG A 101 -18.15 2.66 -1.41
N VAL A 102 -16.87 3.02 -1.47
CA VAL A 102 -16.30 4.09 -0.63
C VAL A 102 -16.17 5.40 -1.41
N LEU A 103 -15.76 5.34 -2.70
CA LEU A 103 -15.57 6.54 -3.51
C LEU A 103 -16.81 6.88 -4.36
N GLY A 104 -17.85 6.02 -4.38
CA GLY A 104 -19.08 6.26 -5.13
C GLY A 104 -18.91 6.24 -6.66
N ARG A 105 -17.81 5.64 -7.16
CA ARG A 105 -17.55 5.57 -8.61
C ARG A 105 -18.55 4.64 -9.30
N LYS A 106 -18.85 4.92 -10.56
CA LYS A 106 -19.72 4.05 -11.38
C LYS A 106 -19.07 2.69 -11.58
N ALA A 107 -19.84 1.61 -11.37
CA ALA A 107 -19.34 0.24 -11.43
C ALA A 107 -18.75 -0.12 -12.81
N ASN A 108 -19.37 0.34 -13.91
CA ASN A 108 -18.87 0.03 -15.25
C ASN A 108 -17.53 0.72 -15.55
N ASP A 109 -17.37 2.00 -15.15
CA ASP A 109 -16.13 2.76 -15.35
C ASP A 109 -15.00 2.15 -14.50
N THR A 110 -15.32 1.78 -13.26
CA THR A 110 -14.38 1.10 -12.36
C THR A 110 -13.93 -0.25 -12.89
N LYS A 111 -14.87 -1.05 -13.47
CA LYS A 111 -14.52 -2.33 -14.08
C LYS A 111 -13.60 -2.17 -15.29
N ALA A 112 -13.86 -1.16 -16.13
CA ALA A 112 -13.01 -0.88 -17.28
C ALA A 112 -11.59 -0.49 -16.84
N GLN A 113 -11.44 0.37 -15.83
CA GLN A 113 -10.17 0.75 -15.24
C GLN A 113 -9.46 -0.47 -14.61
N ALA A 114 -10.19 -1.29 -13.86
CA ALA A 114 -9.65 -2.49 -13.23
C ALA A 114 -9.13 -3.50 -14.27
N LEU A 115 -9.84 -3.70 -15.37
CA LEU A 115 -9.37 -4.57 -16.46
C LEU A 115 -8.11 -4.04 -17.12
N ALA A 116 -8.01 -2.74 -17.40
CA ALA A 116 -6.80 -2.14 -17.96
C ALA A 116 -5.59 -2.30 -17.03
N LEU A 117 -5.78 -2.11 -15.72
CA LEU A 117 -4.73 -2.36 -14.74
C LEU A 117 -4.37 -3.85 -14.66
N LEU A 118 -5.34 -4.76 -14.64
CA LEU A 118 -5.08 -6.21 -14.65
C LEU A 118 -4.29 -6.63 -15.88
N GLU A 119 -4.55 -6.04 -17.04
CA GLU A 119 -3.78 -6.30 -18.27
C GLU A 119 -2.33 -5.83 -18.11
N GLN A 120 -2.08 -4.62 -17.59
CA GLN A 120 -0.74 -4.11 -17.32
C GLN A 120 0.06 -5.02 -16.37
N PHE A 121 -0.62 -5.70 -15.43
CA PHE A 121 -0.02 -6.62 -14.47
C PHE A 121 -0.07 -8.09 -14.93
N GLY A 122 -0.44 -8.38 -16.20
CA GLY A 122 -0.47 -9.72 -16.76
C GLY A 122 -1.53 -10.65 -16.13
N LEU A 123 -2.66 -10.09 -15.67
CA LEU A 123 -3.71 -10.81 -14.94
C LEU A 123 -5.12 -10.65 -15.56
N ALA A 124 -5.23 -10.23 -16.81
CA ALA A 124 -6.53 -9.99 -17.46
C ALA A 124 -7.42 -11.24 -17.46
N ASP A 125 -6.83 -12.43 -17.69
CA ASP A 125 -7.50 -13.73 -17.68
C ASP A 125 -7.97 -14.17 -16.27
N LYS A 126 -7.45 -13.57 -15.20
CA LYS A 126 -7.73 -13.89 -13.80
C LYS A 126 -8.86 -13.05 -13.19
N ALA A 127 -9.48 -12.14 -13.94
CA ALA A 127 -10.49 -11.22 -13.42
C ALA A 127 -11.67 -11.91 -12.70
N LYS A 128 -12.02 -13.13 -13.12
CA LYS A 128 -13.10 -13.94 -12.54
C LYS A 128 -12.63 -14.99 -11.54
N SER A 129 -11.32 -15.16 -11.38
CA SER A 129 -10.73 -16.12 -10.42
C SER A 129 -10.92 -15.65 -8.98
N TYR A 130 -10.87 -16.59 -8.05
CA TYR A 130 -10.88 -16.33 -6.61
C TYR A 130 -9.44 -16.39 -6.07
N PRO A 131 -9.15 -15.80 -4.89
CA PRO A 131 -7.81 -15.78 -4.33
C PRO A 131 -7.14 -17.15 -4.17
N ASP A 132 -7.89 -18.18 -3.82
CA ASP A 132 -7.40 -19.56 -3.68
C ASP A 132 -6.99 -20.22 -5.01
N GLN A 133 -7.40 -19.66 -6.13
CA GLN A 133 -7.04 -20.10 -7.48
C GLN A 133 -5.79 -19.38 -8.03
N LEU A 134 -5.17 -18.53 -7.22
CA LEU A 134 -4.03 -17.70 -7.62
C LEU A 134 -2.75 -18.13 -6.89
N SER A 135 -1.62 -18.07 -7.59
CA SER A 135 -0.32 -18.15 -6.92
C SER A 135 -0.07 -16.95 -6.00
N GLY A 136 0.87 -17.05 -5.06
CA GLY A 136 1.23 -15.95 -4.17
C GLY A 136 1.58 -14.67 -4.94
N GLY A 137 2.41 -14.77 -6.00
CA GLY A 137 2.75 -13.63 -6.84
C GLY A 137 1.56 -13.04 -7.61
N GLN A 138 0.60 -13.87 -8.02
CA GLN A 138 -0.63 -13.38 -8.64
C GLN A 138 -1.51 -12.64 -7.61
N GLN A 139 -1.67 -13.19 -6.40
CA GLN A 139 -2.41 -12.53 -5.32
C GLN A 139 -1.79 -11.18 -4.97
N GLN A 140 -0.45 -11.10 -4.94
CA GLN A 140 0.28 -9.86 -4.70
C GLN A 140 -0.01 -8.81 -5.77
N ARG A 141 0.10 -9.18 -7.05
CA ARG A 141 -0.21 -8.26 -8.15
C ARG A 141 -1.66 -7.80 -8.11
N VAL A 142 -2.61 -8.67 -7.75
CA VAL A 142 -4.01 -8.28 -7.52
C VAL A 142 -4.12 -7.26 -6.38
N ALA A 143 -3.39 -7.45 -5.27
CA ALA A 143 -3.41 -6.51 -4.16
C ALA A 143 -2.85 -5.13 -4.55
N ILE A 144 -1.81 -5.09 -5.40
CA ILE A 144 -1.29 -3.84 -5.96
C ILE A 144 -2.32 -3.18 -6.88
N VAL A 145 -2.92 -3.93 -7.82
CA VAL A 145 -3.97 -3.42 -8.71
C VAL A 145 -5.14 -2.85 -7.90
N ARG A 146 -5.57 -3.56 -6.84
CA ARG A 146 -6.62 -3.08 -5.93
C ARG A 146 -6.25 -1.73 -5.29
N ALA A 147 -5.01 -1.58 -4.84
CA ALA A 147 -4.54 -0.34 -4.25
C ALA A 147 -4.42 0.79 -5.28
N LEU A 148 -4.05 0.50 -6.52
CA LEU A 148 -3.92 1.49 -7.60
C LEU A 148 -5.28 1.95 -8.14
N THR A 149 -6.31 1.11 -8.10
CA THR A 149 -7.64 1.43 -8.65
C THR A 149 -8.34 2.56 -7.89
N ILE A 150 -7.96 2.84 -6.64
CA ILE A 150 -8.44 4.03 -5.91
C ILE A 150 -7.74 5.33 -6.36
N GLU A 151 -6.69 5.25 -7.20
CA GLU A 151 -5.86 6.38 -7.65
C GLU A 151 -5.23 7.14 -6.48
N PRO A 152 -4.42 6.48 -5.65
CA PRO A 152 -3.84 7.09 -4.47
C PRO A 152 -2.76 8.11 -4.84
N GLU A 153 -2.52 9.09 -3.97
CA GLU A 153 -1.39 10.02 -4.08
C GLU A 153 -0.10 9.40 -3.55
N VAL A 154 -0.24 8.50 -2.56
CA VAL A 154 0.86 7.76 -1.95
C VAL A 154 0.51 6.27 -1.93
N LEU A 155 1.46 5.43 -2.34
CA LEU A 155 1.35 3.98 -2.26
C LEU A 155 2.36 3.45 -1.24
N LEU A 156 1.85 2.80 -0.20
CA LEU A 156 2.64 2.14 0.84
C LEU A 156 2.73 0.64 0.55
N LEU A 157 3.93 0.11 0.48
CA LEU A 157 4.21 -1.27 0.12
C LEU A 157 4.97 -1.95 1.27
N ASP A 158 4.31 -2.86 1.99
CA ASP A 158 4.86 -3.53 3.16
C ASP A 158 5.38 -4.93 2.78
N GLU A 159 6.71 -5.06 2.64
CA GLU A 159 7.44 -6.31 2.34
C GLU A 159 6.84 -7.12 1.18
N ILE A 160 6.50 -6.44 0.09
CA ILE A 160 5.78 -7.02 -1.05
C ILE A 160 6.58 -8.08 -1.83
N THR A 161 7.87 -8.24 -1.58
CA THR A 161 8.74 -9.22 -2.26
C THR A 161 9.02 -10.47 -1.44
N SER A 162 8.72 -10.44 -0.12
CA SER A 162 9.14 -11.47 0.83
C SER A 162 8.52 -12.86 0.60
N ALA A 163 7.39 -12.94 -0.08
CA ALA A 163 6.66 -14.17 -0.36
C ALA A 163 6.69 -14.56 -1.85
N LEU A 164 7.57 -13.95 -2.64
CA LEU A 164 7.68 -14.18 -4.08
C LEU A 164 8.93 -14.98 -4.44
N ASP A 165 8.80 -15.79 -5.47
CA ASP A 165 9.96 -16.37 -6.14
C ASP A 165 10.85 -15.26 -6.73
N PRO A 166 12.20 -15.41 -6.72
CA PRO A 166 13.11 -14.36 -7.19
C PRO A 166 12.83 -13.84 -8.61
N GLU A 167 12.32 -14.68 -9.50
CA GLU A 167 11.95 -14.30 -10.86
C GLU A 167 10.76 -13.34 -10.87
N LEU A 168 9.80 -13.50 -9.95
CA LEU A 168 8.61 -12.65 -9.84
C LEU A 168 8.89 -11.32 -9.11
N VAL A 169 9.93 -11.27 -8.29
CA VAL A 169 10.36 -10.05 -7.60
C VAL A 169 10.67 -8.95 -8.62
N GLY A 170 11.43 -9.29 -9.67
CA GLY A 170 11.76 -8.37 -10.75
C GLY A 170 10.52 -7.74 -11.40
N GLU A 171 9.54 -8.57 -11.77
CA GLU A 171 8.30 -8.11 -12.41
C GLU A 171 7.51 -7.13 -11.53
N VAL A 172 7.40 -7.42 -10.24
CA VAL A 172 6.69 -6.57 -9.29
C VAL A 172 7.43 -5.25 -9.06
N LEU A 173 8.76 -5.29 -8.92
CA LEU A 173 9.57 -4.09 -8.76
C LEU A 173 9.56 -3.22 -10.02
N ASP A 174 9.56 -3.81 -11.21
CA ASP A 174 9.46 -3.07 -12.47
C ASP A 174 8.08 -2.41 -12.63
N ALA A 175 7.02 -3.10 -12.23
CA ALA A 175 5.69 -2.51 -12.17
C ALA A 175 5.65 -1.30 -11.22
N VAL A 176 6.25 -1.41 -10.03
CA VAL A 176 6.38 -0.30 -9.07
C VAL A 176 7.25 0.83 -9.62
N ARG A 177 8.40 0.51 -10.26
CA ARG A 177 9.26 1.52 -10.91
C ARG A 177 8.52 2.30 -12.00
N ASN A 178 7.66 1.63 -12.76
CA ASN A 178 6.86 2.28 -13.80
C ASN A 178 5.86 3.29 -13.21
N LEU A 179 5.45 3.14 -11.94
CA LEU A 179 4.62 4.13 -11.24
C LEU A 179 5.35 5.47 -11.04
N ARG A 180 6.68 5.49 -11.03
CA ARG A 180 7.47 6.74 -10.98
C ARG A 180 7.10 7.68 -12.13
N ASN A 181 6.86 7.13 -13.31
CA ASN A 181 6.51 7.90 -14.49
C ASN A 181 5.12 8.55 -14.41
N THR A 182 4.29 8.12 -13.45
CA THR A 182 2.95 8.70 -13.18
C THR A 182 2.99 9.85 -12.16
N GLY A 183 4.14 10.13 -11.55
CA GLY A 183 4.28 11.12 -10.48
C GLY A 183 3.76 10.65 -9.12
N MET A 184 3.50 9.35 -8.96
CA MET A 184 3.04 8.75 -7.71
C MET A 184 4.18 8.69 -6.69
N THR A 185 3.88 9.01 -5.44
CA THR A 185 4.80 8.82 -4.31
C THR A 185 4.70 7.38 -3.82
N VAL A 186 5.83 6.69 -3.64
CA VAL A 186 5.86 5.30 -3.18
C VAL A 186 6.78 5.15 -1.98
N VAL A 187 6.31 4.45 -0.95
CA VAL A 187 7.14 4.07 0.21
C VAL A 187 7.15 2.55 0.29
N LEU A 188 8.30 1.96 0.11
CA LEU A 188 8.52 0.51 0.09
C LEU A 188 9.30 0.08 1.32
N ALA A 189 8.74 -0.81 2.13
CA ALA A 189 9.49 -1.51 3.18
C ALA A 189 10.05 -2.82 2.63
N THR A 190 11.35 -3.05 2.80
CA THR A 190 12.03 -4.27 2.40
C THR A 190 13.14 -4.64 3.39
N HIS A 191 13.47 -5.91 3.47
CA HIS A 191 14.65 -6.41 4.17
C HIS A 191 15.79 -6.77 3.20
N GLU A 192 15.54 -6.73 1.89
CA GLU A 192 16.51 -7.02 0.85
C GLU A 192 17.28 -5.76 0.45
N MET A 193 18.61 -5.85 0.44
CA MET A 193 19.52 -4.88 -0.16
C MET A 193 19.92 -5.43 -1.52
N SER A 194 19.14 -5.16 -2.55
CA SER A 194 19.50 -5.52 -3.93
C SER A 194 19.77 -4.30 -4.78
#